data_7fc56dd8efb70315b449fdd5e664ed53
#
_entry.id   7fc56dd8efb70315b449fdd5e664ed53
#
_cell.length_a   1.000
_cell.length_b   1.000
_cell.length_c   1.000
_cell.angle_alpha   90.00
_cell.angle_beta   90.00
_cell.angle_gamma   90.00
#
_symmetry.space_group_name_H-M   'P 1'
#
loop_
_entity.id
_entity.type
_entity.pdbx_description
1 polymer ?
#
loop_
_entity_poly.entity_id
_entity_poly.type
_entity_poly.pdbx_seq_one_letter_code
_entity_poly.pdbx_strand_id
1 'polypeptide(L)'
;MRKVAIAAGLFCSAALSWPVLAQEDVATLMKDPKQWVIQTGDYANTRYSKLDEITKDNVKKLQVAWTFSTGVLRGHEGSPLVIGDMMYVHTPFPNNVYALDLNDNGKIVWTYQPKQDPSVIPVMCCDTVNRGLAYTNGMIILHQADTTVVALDAKTGEKKWSVVNGDPKKGETNTATVLPVKDKIIVGISGGEFGVRCHVTAYDAKTGKQVWRGYSMGPDSDTLMDPEKTTELGKPVGADSSLKTWEGDQWKTGGGCTWGWYSYDPKLNLMYYGSGNPSTWNPKQRPGDNKWSMTIWARDVDTGMAKWVYQMTPHDEWDYDGINEMILTDQKVDGKDQPLLTHFDRNGFGYTLNRETGALLVAEKYDPVVNWATKVDMDKSSKTYGRPLVVAKYSTEQNGEDVNSKGICPAALGTKDQQPAAYSPETELFYVPTNHVCMDYEPFRVSYTAGQPYVGATLSMYPAPNSHGGMGNFIAWDGKKGKIVWSNKEQFSVWSGALATAGGVVFYGTLEGYLKAVDAKTGKELYKFKTPSGIIGNVMTYEHKGKQFVAVLSGVGGWAGIGLAAGLANPTDGLGAVGGYAALSQYTALGGQLTVFSLPSS
;
A
#
# COMPACT_ATOMS: atom_id res chain seq x y z
N MET A 1 -36.48 36.59 -73.68
CA MET A 1 -35.22 36.42 -73.01
C MET A 1 -35.42 36.78 -71.49
N ARG A 2 -35.65 35.78 -70.65
CA ARG A 2 -35.86 35.95 -69.23
C ARG A 2 -34.50 35.72 -68.51
N LYS A 3 -34.01 36.66 -67.75
CA LYS A 3 -32.81 36.53 -66.93
C LYS A 3 -33.20 35.88 -65.60
N VAL A 4 -32.60 34.75 -65.34
CA VAL A 4 -32.71 34.08 -64.05
C VAL A 4 -31.55 34.58 -63.15
N ALA A 5 -31.87 35.16 -62.03
CA ALA A 5 -30.89 35.59 -60.99
C ALA A 5 -30.76 34.41 -59.98
N ILE A 6 -29.53 33.91 -59.83
CA ILE A 6 -29.18 32.90 -58.81
C ILE A 6 -28.72 33.66 -57.57
N ALA A 7 -29.47 33.56 -56.49
CA ALA A 7 -29.05 34.05 -55.16
C ALA A 7 -28.21 32.98 -54.46
N ALA A 8 -26.94 33.26 -54.22
CA ALA A 8 -26.05 32.45 -53.41
C ALA A 8 -26.29 32.75 -51.91
N GLY A 9 -26.87 31.82 -51.21
CA GLY A 9 -27.00 31.90 -49.74
C GLY A 9 -25.69 31.45 -49.08
N LEU A 10 -25.04 32.40 -48.38
CA LEU A 10 -23.95 32.07 -47.44
C LEU A 10 -24.54 31.41 -46.21
N PHE A 11 -24.28 30.11 -46.03
CA PHE A 11 -24.46 29.46 -44.74
C PHE A 11 -23.24 29.78 -43.85
N CYS A 12 -23.41 30.67 -42.88
CA CYS A 12 -22.48 30.85 -41.79
C CYS A 12 -22.66 29.72 -40.78
N SER A 13 -21.78 28.71 -40.86
CA SER A 13 -21.69 27.69 -39.80
C SER A 13 -21.07 28.29 -38.57
N ALA A 14 -21.88 28.69 -37.60
CA ALA A 14 -21.40 29.01 -36.27
C ALA A 14 -20.91 27.72 -35.60
N ALA A 15 -19.62 27.50 -35.61
CA ALA A 15 -18.98 26.49 -34.77
C ALA A 15 -19.19 26.89 -33.32
N LEU A 16 -20.12 26.25 -32.63
CA LEU A 16 -20.25 26.29 -31.19
C LEU A 16 -18.99 25.66 -30.62
N SER A 17 -17.99 26.49 -30.28
CA SER A 17 -16.88 26.09 -29.45
C SER A 17 -17.42 25.87 -28.05
N TRP A 18 -17.64 24.61 -27.69
CA TRP A 18 -17.83 24.22 -26.30
C TRP A 18 -16.57 24.62 -25.54
N PRO A 19 -16.68 25.31 -24.39
CA PRO A 19 -15.51 25.57 -23.58
C PRO A 19 -14.93 24.19 -23.21
N VAL A 20 -13.69 23.94 -23.59
CA VAL A 20 -12.90 22.86 -23.05
C VAL A 20 -12.72 23.24 -21.58
N LEU A 21 -13.54 22.65 -20.70
CA LEU A 21 -13.33 22.74 -19.27
C LEU A 21 -11.90 22.29 -19.03
N ALA A 22 -11.06 23.20 -18.53
CA ALA A 22 -9.72 22.87 -18.13
C ALA A 22 -9.82 21.69 -17.18
N GLN A 23 -9.15 20.60 -17.50
CA GLN A 23 -9.16 19.39 -16.69
C GLN A 23 -8.56 19.71 -15.33
N GLU A 24 -9.36 19.59 -14.27
CA GLU A 24 -8.89 19.91 -12.93
C GLU A 24 -7.77 18.98 -12.51
N ASP A 25 -6.70 19.56 -11.97
CA ASP A 25 -5.57 18.84 -11.39
C ASP A 25 -6.02 17.97 -10.21
N VAL A 26 -5.42 16.78 -10.08
CA VAL A 26 -5.75 15.83 -9.01
C VAL A 26 -5.61 16.42 -7.61
N ALA A 27 -4.64 17.32 -7.40
CA ALA A 27 -4.47 18.04 -6.14
C ALA A 27 -5.65 18.96 -5.80
N THR A 28 -6.30 19.52 -6.81
CA THR A 28 -7.52 20.33 -6.67
C THR A 28 -8.73 19.43 -6.37
N LEU A 29 -8.88 18.33 -7.10
CA LEU A 29 -9.97 17.38 -6.89
C LEU A 29 -9.95 16.74 -5.49
N MET A 30 -8.78 16.46 -4.94
CA MET A 30 -8.64 15.93 -3.57
C MET A 30 -9.19 16.86 -2.47
N LYS A 31 -9.35 18.14 -2.74
CA LYS A 31 -9.91 19.10 -1.78
C LYS A 31 -11.43 18.99 -1.65
N ASP A 32 -12.08 18.40 -2.63
CA ASP A 32 -13.52 18.13 -2.60
C ASP A 32 -13.81 16.86 -1.84
N PRO A 33 -14.40 16.92 -0.62
CA PRO A 33 -14.66 15.74 0.19
C PRO A 33 -15.71 14.79 -0.41
N LYS A 34 -16.43 15.24 -1.44
CA LYS A 34 -17.42 14.42 -2.14
C LYS A 34 -16.80 13.34 -3.00
N GLN A 35 -15.54 13.48 -3.35
CA GLN A 35 -14.80 12.60 -4.24
C GLN A 35 -13.80 11.72 -3.46
N TRP A 36 -13.30 10.69 -4.13
CA TRP A 36 -12.20 9.84 -3.67
C TRP A 36 -11.28 9.57 -4.84
N VAL A 37 -10.35 10.49 -5.08
CA VAL A 37 -9.60 10.57 -6.34
C VAL A 37 -8.23 9.88 -6.30
N ILE A 38 -7.79 9.47 -5.13
CA ILE A 38 -6.55 8.72 -4.90
C ILE A 38 -6.80 7.61 -3.87
N GLN A 39 -6.09 6.49 -3.96
CA GLN A 39 -6.34 5.29 -3.15
C GLN A 39 -6.30 5.54 -1.64
N THR A 40 -5.45 6.44 -1.19
CA THR A 40 -5.24 6.77 0.22
C THR A 40 -6.02 8.01 0.68
N GLY A 41 -6.91 8.52 -0.16
CA GLY A 41 -7.77 9.68 0.11
C GLY A 41 -7.09 11.02 -0.18
N ASP A 42 -5.84 11.17 0.20
CA ASP A 42 -5.04 12.37 -0.04
C ASP A 42 -3.55 12.06 -0.19
N TYR A 43 -2.76 13.05 -0.57
CA TYR A 43 -1.30 12.91 -0.70
C TYR A 43 -0.57 12.60 0.61
N ALA A 44 -1.19 12.91 1.74
CA ALA A 44 -0.64 12.63 3.07
C ALA A 44 -0.95 11.20 3.56
N ASN A 45 -1.65 10.40 2.77
CA ASN A 45 -2.09 9.04 3.12
C ASN A 45 -2.95 8.97 4.39
N THR A 46 -3.74 10.00 4.68
CA THR A 46 -4.51 10.05 5.93
C THR A 46 -5.71 9.11 5.94
N ARG A 47 -6.27 8.76 4.79
CA ARG A 47 -7.52 8.00 4.69
C ARG A 47 -8.62 8.57 5.60
N TYR A 48 -8.66 9.90 5.65
CA TYR A 48 -9.62 10.67 6.41
C TYR A 48 -10.57 11.43 5.48
N SER A 49 -11.85 11.38 5.76
CA SER A 49 -12.89 12.12 5.05
C SER A 49 -13.55 13.16 5.95
N LYS A 50 -13.76 14.36 5.40
CA LYS A 50 -14.52 15.44 6.07
C LYS A 50 -16.03 15.23 6.03
N LEU A 51 -16.53 14.18 5.35
CA LEU A 51 -17.95 13.84 5.32
C LEU A 51 -18.43 13.41 6.71
N ASP A 52 -19.58 13.89 7.12
CA ASP A 52 -20.14 13.75 8.47
C ASP A 52 -21.65 13.45 8.53
N GLU A 53 -22.28 13.11 7.41
CA GLU A 53 -23.68 12.64 7.43
C GLU A 53 -23.80 11.33 8.21
N ILE A 54 -22.83 10.42 8.02
CA ILE A 54 -22.75 9.18 8.79
C ILE A 54 -21.94 9.44 10.06
N THR A 55 -22.62 9.38 11.20
CA THR A 55 -22.04 9.69 12.50
C THR A 55 -22.02 8.45 13.41
N LYS A 56 -21.34 8.55 14.54
CA LYS A 56 -21.37 7.51 15.58
C LYS A 56 -22.78 7.19 16.09
N ASP A 57 -23.73 8.13 16.00
CA ASP A 57 -25.08 7.96 16.52
C ASP A 57 -26.02 7.27 15.51
N ASN A 58 -25.78 7.43 14.20
CA ASN A 58 -26.63 6.90 13.15
C ASN A 58 -26.02 5.76 12.32
N VAL A 59 -24.71 5.50 12.42
CA VAL A 59 -24.02 4.46 11.64
C VAL A 59 -24.65 3.07 11.76
N LYS A 60 -25.28 2.77 12.88
CA LYS A 60 -26.04 1.54 13.11
C LYS A 60 -27.23 1.35 12.16
N LYS A 61 -27.63 2.40 11.45
CA LYS A 61 -28.74 2.37 10.47
C LYS A 61 -28.23 2.15 9.03
N LEU A 62 -26.92 2.01 8.82
CA LEU A 62 -26.38 1.74 7.48
C LEU A 62 -27.00 0.50 6.88
N GLN A 63 -27.35 0.59 5.60
CA GLN A 63 -27.86 -0.50 4.80
C GLN A 63 -27.15 -0.53 3.44
N VAL A 64 -27.21 -1.67 2.77
CA VAL A 64 -26.71 -1.81 1.41
C VAL A 64 -27.56 -0.96 0.47
N ALA A 65 -26.91 -0.04 -0.25
CA ALA A 65 -27.56 0.78 -1.27
C ALA A 65 -27.56 0.02 -2.62
N TRP A 66 -26.43 -0.51 -3.01
CA TRP A 66 -26.29 -1.34 -4.21
C TRP A 66 -24.97 -2.15 -4.15
N THR A 67 -24.85 -3.11 -5.06
CA THR A 67 -23.68 -4.00 -5.16
C THR A 67 -23.24 -4.14 -6.60
N PHE A 68 -21.98 -4.52 -6.80
CA PHE A 68 -21.41 -4.82 -8.10
C PHE A 68 -20.49 -6.04 -8.02
N SER A 69 -20.71 -7.03 -8.88
CA SER A 69 -19.82 -8.20 -8.99
C SER A 69 -18.68 -7.91 -9.95
N THR A 70 -17.45 -8.12 -9.54
CA THR A 70 -16.27 -7.92 -10.38
C THR A 70 -16.03 -9.06 -11.37
N GLY A 71 -16.66 -10.21 -11.14
CA GLY A 71 -16.48 -11.42 -11.97
C GLY A 71 -15.15 -12.16 -11.73
N VAL A 72 -14.35 -11.75 -10.73
CA VAL A 72 -13.07 -12.37 -10.41
C VAL A 72 -13.10 -12.91 -8.98
N LEU A 73 -12.88 -14.21 -8.82
CA LEU A 73 -12.89 -14.90 -7.52
C LEU A 73 -11.46 -15.02 -6.97
N ARG A 74 -10.91 -13.88 -6.52
CA ARG A 74 -9.54 -13.77 -5.99
C ARG A 74 -9.47 -12.64 -4.97
N GLY A 75 -8.31 -12.44 -4.35
CA GLY A 75 -8.09 -11.38 -3.38
C GLY A 75 -8.24 -9.97 -3.95
N HIS A 76 -9.19 -9.18 -3.44
CA HIS A 76 -9.47 -7.81 -3.85
C HIS A 76 -8.90 -6.83 -2.84
N GLU A 77 -7.74 -6.26 -3.14
CA GLU A 77 -7.12 -5.15 -2.39
C GLU A 77 -7.45 -3.80 -3.01
N GLY A 78 -7.09 -2.71 -2.34
CA GLY A 78 -7.38 -1.36 -2.81
C GLY A 78 -8.83 -0.94 -2.62
N SER A 79 -9.23 0.13 -3.27
CA SER A 79 -10.57 0.69 -3.24
C SER A 79 -10.98 1.27 -4.60
N PRO A 80 -12.29 1.48 -4.86
CA PRO A 80 -12.72 2.27 -6.01
C PRO A 80 -12.21 3.71 -5.93
N LEU A 81 -12.16 4.39 -7.09
CA LEU A 81 -12.04 5.84 -7.17
C LEU A 81 -13.41 6.43 -7.52
N VAL A 82 -13.70 7.62 -7.03
CA VAL A 82 -14.90 8.40 -7.39
C VAL A 82 -14.46 9.78 -7.86
N ILE A 83 -14.76 10.08 -9.13
CA ILE A 83 -14.50 11.37 -9.77
C ILE A 83 -15.81 11.85 -10.40
N GLY A 84 -16.41 12.90 -9.84
CA GLY A 84 -17.73 13.38 -10.26
C GLY A 84 -18.81 12.28 -10.10
N ASP A 85 -19.53 12.01 -11.17
CA ASP A 85 -20.60 11.00 -11.21
C ASP A 85 -20.11 9.59 -11.56
N MET A 86 -18.78 9.39 -11.65
CA MET A 86 -18.19 8.13 -12.09
C MET A 86 -17.43 7.45 -10.95
N MET A 87 -17.64 6.14 -10.83
CA MET A 87 -16.83 5.25 -10.00
C MET A 87 -16.00 4.32 -10.89
N TYR A 88 -14.72 4.18 -10.55
CA TYR A 88 -13.80 3.28 -11.25
C TYR A 88 -13.38 2.15 -10.34
N VAL A 89 -13.59 0.92 -10.78
CA VAL A 89 -13.34 -0.31 -10.03
C VAL A 89 -12.31 -1.16 -10.77
N HIS A 90 -11.34 -1.68 -10.04
CA HIS A 90 -10.32 -2.59 -10.54
C HIS A 90 -10.51 -4.00 -9.99
N THR A 91 -9.85 -4.97 -10.61
CA THR A 91 -9.77 -6.35 -10.11
C THR A 91 -8.32 -6.77 -9.86
N PRO A 92 -8.07 -7.81 -9.06
CA PRO A 92 -6.82 -8.56 -9.13
C PRO A 92 -6.62 -9.09 -10.56
N PHE A 93 -5.53 -9.83 -10.82
CA PHE A 93 -5.36 -10.45 -12.13
C PHE A 93 -6.68 -11.10 -12.59
N PRO A 94 -7.16 -10.83 -13.81
CA PRO A 94 -6.49 -10.24 -14.98
C PRO A 94 -6.46 -8.70 -15.03
N ASN A 95 -6.77 -7.98 -13.95
CA ASN A 95 -6.75 -6.51 -13.86
C ASN A 95 -7.82 -5.82 -14.74
N ASN A 96 -9.03 -6.31 -14.67
CA ASN A 96 -10.16 -5.65 -15.33
C ASN A 96 -10.43 -4.29 -14.67
N VAL A 97 -10.84 -3.33 -15.48
CA VAL A 97 -11.28 -2.00 -15.04
C VAL A 97 -12.69 -1.75 -15.49
N TYR A 98 -13.54 -1.31 -14.58
CA TYR A 98 -14.93 -0.93 -14.84
C TYR A 98 -15.14 0.54 -14.50
N ALA A 99 -15.77 1.27 -15.41
CA ALA A 99 -16.31 2.60 -15.13
C ALA A 99 -17.82 2.49 -14.91
N LEU A 100 -18.29 2.93 -13.74
CA LEU A 100 -19.66 2.79 -13.29
C LEU A 100 -20.32 4.16 -13.16
N ASP A 101 -21.55 4.30 -13.66
CA ASP A 101 -22.35 5.51 -13.51
C ASP A 101 -23.08 5.52 -12.14
N LEU A 102 -22.74 6.48 -11.29
CA LEU A 102 -23.38 6.65 -9.98
C LEU A 102 -24.82 7.16 -10.08
N ASN A 103 -25.21 7.76 -11.21
CA ASN A 103 -26.58 8.18 -11.46
C ASN A 103 -27.54 7.01 -11.73
N ASP A 104 -26.99 5.84 -12.10
CA ASP A 104 -27.76 4.65 -12.45
C ASP A 104 -27.27 3.41 -11.65
N ASN A 105 -27.07 3.58 -10.35
CA ASN A 105 -26.71 2.51 -9.40
C ASN A 105 -25.54 1.62 -9.84
N GLY A 106 -24.52 2.23 -10.42
CA GLY A 106 -23.32 1.50 -10.85
C GLY A 106 -23.46 0.78 -12.19
N LYS A 107 -24.33 1.28 -13.08
CA LYS A 107 -24.38 0.79 -14.47
C LYS A 107 -23.02 0.93 -15.14
N ILE A 108 -22.58 -0.14 -15.83
CA ILE A 108 -21.30 -0.14 -16.56
C ILE A 108 -21.37 0.81 -17.75
N VAL A 109 -20.48 1.79 -17.78
CA VAL A 109 -20.29 2.72 -18.91
C VAL A 109 -19.28 2.16 -19.90
N TRP A 110 -18.15 1.69 -19.38
CA TRP A 110 -17.14 0.98 -20.16
C TRP A 110 -16.38 -0.03 -19.30
N THR A 111 -15.76 -0.98 -19.98
CA THR A 111 -14.92 -2.02 -19.38
C THR A 111 -13.61 -2.10 -20.15
N TYR A 112 -12.48 -2.20 -19.45
CA TYR A 112 -11.18 -2.52 -20.01
C TYR A 112 -10.72 -3.88 -19.47
N GLN A 113 -10.40 -4.79 -20.39
CA GLN A 113 -9.94 -6.14 -20.06
C GLN A 113 -8.58 -6.36 -20.72
N PRO A 114 -7.46 -6.16 -19.98
CA PRO A 114 -6.14 -6.36 -20.55
C PRO A 114 -5.90 -7.83 -20.90
N LYS A 115 -5.18 -8.05 -21.96
CA LYS A 115 -4.68 -9.37 -22.33
C LYS A 115 -3.27 -9.51 -21.77
N GLN A 116 -3.13 -10.33 -20.75
CA GLN A 116 -1.85 -10.63 -20.11
C GLN A 116 -1.54 -12.12 -20.27
N ASP A 117 -0.26 -12.45 -20.37
CA ASP A 117 0.19 -13.85 -20.35
C ASP A 117 -0.01 -14.43 -18.94
N PRO A 118 -0.77 -15.54 -18.77
CA PRO A 118 -0.96 -16.15 -17.47
C PRO A 118 0.33 -16.64 -16.80
N SER A 119 1.44 -16.76 -17.52
CA SER A 119 2.73 -17.12 -16.98
C SER A 119 3.26 -16.11 -15.95
N VAL A 120 2.67 -14.91 -15.87
CA VAL A 120 2.96 -13.94 -14.81
C VAL A 120 2.48 -14.42 -13.44
N ILE A 121 1.43 -15.23 -13.36
CA ILE A 121 0.83 -15.67 -12.10
C ILE A 121 1.83 -16.39 -11.19
N PRO A 122 2.60 -17.39 -11.64
CA PRO A 122 3.57 -18.08 -10.79
C PRO A 122 4.72 -17.20 -10.27
N VAL A 123 5.00 -16.07 -10.90
CA VAL A 123 6.06 -15.14 -10.46
C VAL A 123 5.51 -13.95 -9.65
N MET A 124 4.21 -13.94 -9.36
CA MET A 124 3.63 -13.04 -8.36
C MET A 124 3.67 -13.71 -6.99
N CYS A 125 4.46 -13.16 -6.08
CA CYS A 125 4.43 -13.61 -4.70
C CYS A 125 3.08 -13.30 -4.05
N CYS A 126 2.61 -14.20 -3.22
CA CYS A 126 1.67 -13.86 -2.16
C CYS A 126 0.26 -13.48 -2.62
N ASP A 127 -0.17 -13.91 -3.79
CA ASP A 127 -1.42 -13.67 -4.51
C ASP A 127 -1.29 -12.63 -5.64
N THR A 128 -2.27 -12.66 -6.54
CA THR A 128 -2.33 -11.83 -7.77
C THR A 128 -3.09 -10.53 -7.56
N VAL A 129 -2.94 -9.92 -6.40
CA VAL A 129 -3.65 -8.69 -5.99
C VAL A 129 -3.22 -7.46 -6.80
N ASN A 130 -4.07 -6.45 -6.79
CA ASN A 130 -3.76 -5.12 -7.30
C ASN A 130 -4.33 -4.08 -6.34
N ARG A 131 -3.53 -3.07 -5.96
CA ARG A 131 -3.91 -2.07 -4.94
C ARG A 131 -4.58 -0.83 -5.50
N GLY A 132 -5.00 -0.88 -6.77
CA GLY A 132 -5.95 0.08 -7.31
C GLY A 132 -5.43 1.01 -8.39
N LEU A 133 -6.37 1.78 -8.89
CA LEU A 133 -6.20 2.73 -9.99
C LEU A 133 -5.72 4.08 -9.50
N ALA A 134 -5.19 4.89 -10.42
CA ALA A 134 -4.97 6.31 -10.23
C ALA A 134 -5.72 7.13 -11.28
N TYR A 135 -6.00 8.38 -10.98
CA TYR A 135 -6.59 9.34 -11.90
C TYR A 135 -5.64 10.53 -12.10
N THR A 136 -5.44 10.94 -13.33
CA THR A 136 -4.73 12.18 -13.66
C THR A 136 -5.11 12.66 -15.05
N ASN A 137 -5.30 13.97 -15.22
CA ASN A 137 -5.54 14.62 -16.51
C ASN A 137 -6.64 13.94 -17.37
N GLY A 138 -7.75 13.51 -16.75
CA GLY A 138 -8.86 12.82 -17.44
C GLY A 138 -8.54 11.39 -17.87
N MET A 139 -7.51 10.80 -17.32
CA MET A 139 -7.11 9.42 -17.57
C MET A 139 -7.17 8.59 -16.29
N ILE A 140 -7.55 7.33 -16.46
CA ILE A 140 -7.38 6.28 -15.46
C ILE A 140 -6.08 5.53 -15.75
N ILE A 141 -5.23 5.42 -14.76
CA ILE A 141 -3.95 4.73 -14.86
C ILE A 141 -4.07 3.38 -14.15
N LEU A 142 -3.72 2.32 -14.87
CA LEU A 142 -3.64 0.96 -14.38
C LEU A 142 -2.19 0.49 -14.48
N HIS A 143 -1.64 -0.07 -13.39
CA HIS A 143 -0.37 -0.78 -13.40
C HIS A 143 -0.67 -2.28 -13.31
N GLN A 144 -0.50 -2.99 -14.41
CA GLN A 144 -0.87 -4.40 -14.57
C GLN A 144 0.13 -5.34 -13.87
N ALA A 145 -0.30 -6.58 -13.63
CA ALA A 145 0.53 -7.64 -13.06
C ALA A 145 1.83 -7.87 -13.84
N ASP A 146 1.76 -7.80 -15.17
CA ASP A 146 2.91 -7.96 -16.08
C ASP A 146 3.82 -6.72 -16.18
N THR A 147 3.62 -5.76 -15.28
CA THR A 147 4.32 -4.47 -15.20
C THR A 147 3.95 -3.43 -16.25
N THR A 148 3.03 -3.71 -17.14
CA THR A 148 2.54 -2.71 -18.11
C THR A 148 1.76 -1.63 -17.38
N VAL A 149 2.15 -0.39 -17.57
CA VAL A 149 1.41 0.80 -17.12
C VAL A 149 0.57 1.30 -18.28
N VAL A 150 -0.74 1.41 -18.08
CA VAL A 150 -1.70 1.78 -19.13
C VAL A 150 -2.46 3.02 -18.69
N ALA A 151 -2.58 3.99 -19.60
CA ALA A 151 -3.46 5.15 -19.44
C ALA A 151 -4.69 4.99 -20.32
N LEU A 152 -5.86 5.04 -19.68
CA LEU A 152 -7.17 4.94 -20.32
C LEU A 152 -7.88 6.29 -20.23
N ASP A 153 -8.57 6.68 -21.31
CA ASP A 153 -9.49 7.81 -21.23
C ASP A 153 -10.57 7.55 -20.18
N ALA A 154 -10.71 8.46 -19.21
CA ALA A 154 -11.63 8.25 -18.09
C ALA A 154 -13.10 8.18 -18.51
N LYS A 155 -13.48 8.80 -19.63
CA LYS A 155 -14.87 8.82 -20.14
C LYS A 155 -15.19 7.63 -21.05
N THR A 156 -14.22 7.16 -21.81
CA THR A 156 -14.45 6.17 -22.88
C THR A 156 -13.77 4.81 -22.64
N GLY A 157 -12.76 4.75 -21.76
CA GLY A 157 -11.95 3.56 -21.58
C GLY A 157 -10.94 3.30 -22.70
N GLU A 158 -10.83 4.20 -23.68
CA GLU A 158 -9.88 4.09 -24.79
C GLU A 158 -8.44 4.21 -24.27
N LYS A 159 -7.56 3.30 -24.70
CA LYS A 159 -6.14 3.36 -24.35
C LYS A 159 -5.44 4.55 -25.05
N LYS A 160 -4.86 5.43 -24.25
CA LYS A 160 -4.10 6.60 -24.75
C LYS A 160 -2.62 6.30 -24.95
N TRP A 161 -2.02 5.61 -23.99
CA TRP A 161 -0.63 5.14 -24.06
C TRP A 161 -0.42 3.94 -23.12
N SER A 162 0.67 3.23 -23.34
CA SER A 162 1.15 2.21 -22.40
C SER A 162 2.68 2.14 -22.44
N VAL A 163 3.27 1.71 -21.32
CA VAL A 163 4.72 1.51 -21.16
C VAL A 163 4.97 0.30 -20.29
N VAL A 164 6.04 -0.43 -20.59
CA VAL A 164 6.49 -1.59 -19.79
C VAL A 164 7.50 -1.12 -18.74
N ASN A 165 7.25 -1.44 -17.47
CA ASN A 165 8.08 -1.03 -16.34
C ASN A 165 9.13 -2.09 -15.92
N GLY A 166 8.92 -3.35 -16.29
CA GLY A 166 9.79 -4.47 -15.93
C GLY A 166 9.55 -5.71 -16.80
N ASP A 167 10.21 -6.81 -16.48
CA ASP A 167 10.17 -8.06 -17.24
C ASP A 167 9.75 -9.25 -16.35
N PRO A 168 8.53 -9.79 -16.50
CA PRO A 168 8.07 -10.95 -15.74
C PRO A 168 8.95 -12.19 -15.89
N LYS A 169 9.66 -12.35 -17.01
CA LYS A 169 10.61 -13.46 -17.21
C LYS A 169 11.79 -13.42 -16.24
N LYS A 170 12.05 -12.24 -15.66
CA LYS A 170 13.05 -12.03 -14.62
C LYS A 170 12.46 -12.02 -13.20
N GLY A 171 11.16 -12.22 -13.07
CA GLY A 171 10.43 -12.16 -11.80
C GLY A 171 9.89 -10.78 -11.45
N GLU A 172 10.00 -9.79 -12.34
CA GLU A 172 9.44 -8.45 -12.13
C GLU A 172 7.93 -8.47 -12.37
N THR A 173 7.16 -8.07 -11.36
CA THR A 173 5.69 -8.01 -11.39
C THR A 173 5.20 -6.76 -10.70
N ASN A 174 3.89 -6.53 -10.70
CA ASN A 174 3.29 -5.44 -9.95
C ASN A 174 2.04 -5.86 -9.17
N THR A 175 1.95 -5.38 -7.96
CA THR A 175 0.76 -5.44 -7.10
C THR A 175 0.35 -4.07 -6.56
N ALA A 176 1.17 -3.05 -6.76
CA ALA A 176 0.99 -1.71 -6.20
C ALA A 176 0.03 -0.84 -7.03
N THR A 177 -0.43 0.23 -6.42
CA THR A 177 -1.07 1.35 -7.11
C THR A 177 -0.05 2.32 -7.70
N VAL A 178 -0.53 3.40 -8.28
CA VAL A 178 0.25 4.47 -8.90
C VAL A 178 0.04 5.77 -8.11
N LEU A 179 1.09 6.56 -7.89
CA LEU A 179 0.97 7.91 -7.36
C LEU A 179 0.92 8.93 -8.52
N PRO A 180 -0.23 9.58 -8.77
CA PRO A 180 -0.28 10.71 -9.70
C PRO A 180 0.18 11.97 -8.97
N VAL A 181 1.19 12.66 -9.50
CA VAL A 181 1.75 13.86 -8.86
C VAL A 181 2.27 14.82 -9.91
N LYS A 182 1.77 16.07 -9.90
CA LYS A 182 2.12 17.09 -10.88
C LYS A 182 1.88 16.58 -12.32
N ASP A 183 2.89 16.64 -13.16
CA ASP A 183 2.90 16.12 -14.54
C ASP A 183 3.39 14.66 -14.67
N LYS A 184 3.52 13.97 -13.53
CA LYS A 184 4.10 12.61 -13.46
C LYS A 184 3.16 11.59 -12.85
N ILE A 185 3.48 10.34 -13.13
CA ILE A 185 3.02 9.20 -12.36
C ILE A 185 4.24 8.44 -11.81
N ILE A 186 4.14 8.01 -10.56
CA ILE A 186 5.19 7.26 -9.88
C ILE A 186 4.71 5.83 -9.71
N VAL A 187 5.54 4.88 -10.12
CA VAL A 187 5.27 3.45 -10.02
C VAL A 187 6.46 2.71 -9.41
N GLY A 188 6.14 1.68 -8.63
CA GLY A 188 7.13 0.76 -8.08
C GLY A 188 7.25 -0.52 -8.89
N ILE A 189 7.89 -1.53 -8.28
CA ILE A 189 8.04 -2.88 -8.83
C ILE A 189 8.08 -3.89 -7.70
N SER A 190 7.58 -5.11 -7.96
CA SER A 190 7.64 -6.27 -7.07
C SER A 190 8.61 -7.31 -7.64
N GLY A 191 9.02 -8.28 -6.82
CA GLY A 191 9.85 -9.41 -7.25
C GLY A 191 11.05 -9.71 -6.34
N GLY A 192 11.02 -9.25 -5.08
CA GLY A 192 12.09 -9.52 -4.12
C GLY A 192 12.36 -11.01 -3.94
N GLU A 193 11.33 -11.83 -3.90
CA GLU A 193 11.38 -13.29 -3.77
C GLU A 193 11.96 -13.99 -5.02
N PHE A 194 12.22 -13.25 -6.08
CA PHE A 194 12.80 -13.71 -7.34
C PHE A 194 14.16 -13.09 -7.63
N GLY A 195 14.77 -12.40 -6.66
CA GLY A 195 16.07 -11.75 -6.82
C GLY A 195 16.05 -10.56 -7.78
N VAL A 196 14.94 -9.86 -7.87
CA VAL A 196 14.82 -8.64 -8.67
C VAL A 196 15.55 -7.51 -7.96
N ARG A 197 16.35 -6.76 -8.70
CA ARG A 197 16.86 -5.45 -8.25
C ARG A 197 15.80 -4.40 -8.47
N CYS A 198 15.09 -4.02 -7.42
CA CYS A 198 13.91 -3.20 -7.54
C CYS A 198 14.21 -1.69 -7.60
N HIS A 199 13.23 -0.96 -8.10
CA HIS A 199 13.32 0.47 -8.35
C HIS A 199 11.97 1.15 -8.17
N VAL A 200 11.98 2.48 -8.12
CA VAL A 200 10.82 3.36 -8.29
C VAL A 200 11.06 4.21 -9.53
N THR A 201 10.01 4.43 -10.32
CA THR A 201 10.14 5.12 -11.61
C THR A 201 9.08 6.20 -11.76
N ALA A 202 9.49 7.37 -12.23
CA ALA A 202 8.58 8.43 -12.67
C ALA A 202 8.43 8.40 -14.19
N TYR A 203 7.19 8.42 -14.64
CA TYR A 203 6.83 8.57 -16.04
C TYR A 203 6.07 9.89 -16.22
N ASP A 204 6.25 10.53 -17.38
CA ASP A 204 5.42 11.66 -17.81
C ASP A 204 3.97 11.19 -17.94
N ALA A 205 3.05 11.87 -17.26
CA ALA A 205 1.65 11.46 -17.19
C ALA A 205 0.92 11.52 -18.54
N LYS A 206 1.34 12.39 -19.46
CA LYS A 206 0.71 12.58 -20.77
C LYS A 206 1.21 11.58 -21.81
N THR A 207 2.50 11.22 -21.73
CA THR A 207 3.19 10.49 -22.80
C THR A 207 3.63 9.09 -22.42
N GLY A 208 3.73 8.79 -21.12
CA GLY A 208 4.32 7.53 -20.63
C GLY A 208 5.85 7.46 -20.78
N LYS A 209 6.53 8.55 -21.13
CA LYS A 209 8.00 8.58 -21.19
C LYS A 209 8.61 8.57 -19.80
N GLN A 210 9.66 7.76 -19.60
CA GLN A 210 10.41 7.74 -18.35
C GLN A 210 11.09 9.10 -18.13
N VAL A 211 10.92 9.65 -16.91
CA VAL A 211 11.55 10.90 -16.47
C VAL A 211 12.80 10.58 -15.64
N TRP A 212 12.64 9.71 -14.62
CA TRP A 212 13.76 9.22 -13.82
C TRP A 212 13.42 7.83 -13.27
N ARG A 213 14.47 7.11 -12.88
CA ARG A 213 14.37 5.80 -12.21
C ARG A 213 15.41 5.75 -11.10
N GLY A 214 14.98 5.46 -9.87
CA GLY A 214 15.84 5.27 -8.71
C GLY A 214 15.80 3.83 -8.22
N TYR A 215 16.95 3.16 -8.17
CA TYR A 215 17.09 1.82 -7.61
C TYR A 215 17.23 1.87 -6.09
N SER A 216 16.83 0.81 -5.41
CA SER A 216 16.95 0.71 -3.95
C SER A 216 18.37 0.37 -3.49
N MET A 217 19.23 -0.14 -4.37
CA MET A 217 20.64 -0.47 -4.10
C MET A 217 21.47 -0.35 -5.37
N GLY A 218 22.78 -0.23 -5.20
CA GLY A 218 23.76 -0.12 -6.27
C GLY A 218 24.58 1.16 -6.19
N PRO A 219 25.25 1.57 -7.30
CA PRO A 219 26.01 2.81 -7.38
C PRO A 219 25.16 4.05 -7.04
N ASP A 220 25.77 5.10 -6.53
CA ASP A 220 25.10 6.36 -6.19
C ASP A 220 24.32 6.96 -7.38
N SER A 221 24.83 6.80 -8.61
CA SER A 221 24.15 7.21 -9.84
C SER A 221 22.82 6.49 -10.07
N ASP A 222 22.72 5.24 -9.68
CA ASP A 222 21.52 4.42 -9.86
C ASP A 222 20.51 4.65 -8.72
N THR A 223 21.01 4.80 -7.50
CA THR A 223 20.17 5.07 -6.32
C THR A 223 19.71 6.53 -6.27
N LEU A 224 20.24 7.38 -7.14
CA LEU A 224 20.00 8.83 -7.16
C LEU A 224 20.28 9.47 -5.80
N MET A 225 21.44 9.17 -5.25
CA MET A 225 21.96 9.74 -4.01
C MET A 225 23.12 10.69 -4.26
N ASP A 226 23.12 11.79 -3.53
CA ASP A 226 24.27 12.69 -3.44
C ASP A 226 25.03 12.34 -2.15
N PRO A 227 26.29 11.87 -2.22
CA PRO A 227 27.03 11.43 -1.04
C PRO A 227 27.14 12.45 0.09
N GLU A 228 27.14 13.73 -0.24
CA GLU A 228 27.32 14.82 0.73
C GLU A 228 25.99 15.43 1.19
N LYS A 229 24.94 15.36 0.36
CA LYS A 229 23.65 16.03 0.62
C LYS A 229 22.56 15.09 1.05
N THR A 230 22.55 13.83 0.57
CA THR A 230 21.63 12.80 1.05
C THR A 230 22.03 12.39 2.47
N THR A 231 21.09 12.41 3.41
CA THR A 231 21.39 12.13 4.82
C THR A 231 20.64 10.91 5.35
N GLU A 232 21.25 10.23 6.31
CA GLU A 232 20.59 9.30 7.23
C GLU A 232 20.76 9.82 8.65
N LEU A 233 19.64 10.05 9.35
CA LEU A 233 19.63 10.57 10.73
C LEU A 233 20.50 11.83 10.90
N GLY A 234 20.45 12.73 9.92
CA GLY A 234 21.16 14.01 9.94
C GLY A 234 22.64 13.95 9.53
N LYS A 235 23.16 12.78 9.14
CA LYS A 235 24.55 12.63 8.69
C LYS A 235 24.57 12.30 7.19
N PRO A 236 25.51 12.89 6.40
CA PRO A 236 25.70 12.49 5.02
C PRO A 236 25.94 10.98 4.88
N VAL A 237 25.31 10.36 3.88
CA VAL A 237 25.43 8.91 3.65
C VAL A 237 26.83 8.51 3.17
N GLY A 238 27.55 9.43 2.52
CA GLY A 238 28.88 9.18 1.95
C GLY A 238 28.83 8.46 0.59
N ALA A 239 29.97 8.43 -0.08
CA ALA A 239 30.10 7.79 -1.39
C ALA A 239 29.86 6.28 -1.29
N ASP A 240 29.19 5.71 -2.30
CA ASP A 240 28.92 4.27 -2.42
C ASP A 240 28.24 3.67 -1.18
N SER A 241 27.35 4.42 -0.54
CA SER A 241 26.71 4.04 0.72
C SER A 241 25.96 2.71 0.64
N SER A 242 25.36 2.40 -0.51
CA SER A 242 24.76 1.09 -0.77
C SER A 242 25.81 0.01 -1.00
N LEU A 243 26.70 0.19 -1.98
CA LEU A 243 27.67 -0.82 -2.41
C LEU A 243 28.57 -1.33 -1.27
N LYS A 244 28.99 -0.44 -0.37
CA LYS A 244 29.83 -0.78 0.78
C LYS A 244 29.19 -1.77 1.76
N THR A 245 27.90 -1.99 1.65
CA THR A 245 27.13 -2.86 2.56
C THR A 245 26.72 -4.18 1.92
N TRP A 246 27.22 -4.47 0.74
CA TRP A 246 27.01 -5.72 0.01
C TRP A 246 28.34 -6.40 -0.30
N GLU A 247 28.36 -7.72 -0.31
CA GLU A 247 29.51 -8.50 -0.75
C GLU A 247 29.45 -8.69 -2.27
N GLY A 248 30.50 -8.28 -2.96
CA GLY A 248 30.62 -8.45 -4.41
C GLY A 248 29.42 -7.86 -5.17
N ASP A 249 28.85 -8.66 -6.05
CA ASP A 249 27.75 -8.26 -6.93
C ASP A 249 26.35 -8.62 -6.42
N GLN A 250 26.22 -9.02 -5.16
CA GLN A 250 24.93 -9.47 -4.60
C GLN A 250 23.83 -8.40 -4.66
N TRP A 251 24.19 -7.12 -4.63
CA TRP A 251 23.24 -6.02 -4.82
C TRP A 251 22.49 -6.09 -6.16
N LYS A 252 23.02 -6.76 -7.18
CA LYS A 252 22.35 -6.93 -8.48
C LYS A 252 21.10 -7.80 -8.42
N THR A 253 20.97 -8.61 -7.39
CA THR A 253 19.80 -9.45 -7.09
C THR A 253 19.21 -9.14 -5.71
N GLY A 254 19.42 -7.90 -5.25
CA GLY A 254 19.26 -7.51 -3.85
C GLY A 254 17.85 -7.12 -3.42
N GLY A 255 16.83 -7.27 -4.23
CA GLY A 255 15.47 -6.94 -3.83
C GLY A 255 15.24 -5.45 -3.66
N GLY A 256 14.82 -5.04 -2.47
CA GLY A 256 14.48 -3.65 -2.14
C GLY A 256 13.25 -3.16 -2.88
N CYS A 257 12.23 -4.02 -3.01
CA CYS A 257 11.07 -3.73 -3.85
C CYS A 257 10.16 -2.65 -3.26
N THR A 258 9.40 -1.99 -4.13
CA THR A 258 8.72 -0.72 -3.86
C THR A 258 7.21 -0.85 -4.09
N TRP A 259 6.66 -1.99 -3.70
CA TRP A 259 5.28 -2.41 -3.98
C TRP A 259 4.24 -1.86 -3.00
N GLY A 260 4.63 -0.94 -2.10
CA GLY A 260 3.73 -0.36 -1.10
C GLY A 260 2.99 0.89 -1.56
N TRP A 261 2.77 1.79 -0.64
CA TRP A 261 2.07 3.06 -0.84
C TRP A 261 3.05 4.22 -0.91
N TYR A 262 2.64 5.30 -1.57
CA TYR A 262 3.43 6.51 -1.74
C TYR A 262 2.67 7.70 -1.16
N SER A 263 3.37 8.59 -0.46
CA SER A 263 2.84 9.89 -0.04
C SER A 263 3.64 11.04 -0.64
N TYR A 264 3.08 12.24 -0.62
CA TYR A 264 3.70 13.42 -1.21
C TYR A 264 3.42 14.66 -0.37
N ASP A 265 4.45 15.44 -0.11
CA ASP A 265 4.35 16.77 0.51
C ASP A 265 4.57 17.85 -0.55
N PRO A 266 3.50 18.60 -0.96
CA PRO A 266 3.62 19.65 -1.98
C PRO A 266 4.51 20.83 -1.56
N LYS A 267 4.62 21.12 -0.27
CA LYS A 267 5.44 22.22 0.24
C LYS A 267 6.93 21.93 0.12
N LEU A 268 7.31 20.68 0.40
CA LEU A 268 8.69 20.22 0.34
C LEU A 268 9.07 19.66 -1.02
N ASN A 269 8.09 19.38 -1.87
CA ASN A 269 8.23 18.66 -3.14
C ASN A 269 8.88 17.27 -2.96
N LEU A 270 8.59 16.60 -1.85
CA LEU A 270 9.12 15.30 -1.49
C LEU A 270 8.04 14.24 -1.54
N MET A 271 8.35 13.13 -2.18
CA MET A 271 7.59 11.89 -2.06
C MET A 271 8.26 10.98 -1.04
N TYR A 272 7.43 10.17 -0.36
CA TYR A 272 7.89 9.21 0.65
C TYR A 272 7.36 7.82 0.32
N TYR A 273 8.21 6.82 0.47
CA TYR A 273 7.87 5.41 0.27
C TYR A 273 8.88 4.52 0.97
N GLY A 274 8.60 3.22 1.02
CA GLY A 274 9.48 2.24 1.60
C GLY A 274 10.04 1.26 0.58
N SER A 275 11.23 0.74 0.84
CA SER A 275 11.81 -0.41 0.14
C SER A 275 11.73 -1.68 0.98
N GLY A 276 11.58 -2.81 0.30
CA GLY A 276 11.40 -4.12 0.90
C GLY A 276 12.68 -4.89 1.17
N ASN A 277 12.54 -6.19 1.33
CA ASN A 277 13.59 -7.11 1.75
C ASN A 277 14.80 -7.16 0.80
N PRO A 278 15.98 -7.56 1.31
CA PRO A 278 17.21 -7.65 0.51
C PRO A 278 17.30 -8.93 -0.33
N SER A 279 16.19 -9.47 -0.80
CA SER A 279 16.04 -10.66 -1.62
C SER A 279 16.21 -11.97 -0.85
N THR A 280 17.18 -12.83 -1.08
CA THR A 280 17.16 -14.13 -0.39
C THR A 280 16.95 -13.98 1.12
N TRP A 281 16.03 -14.81 1.64
CA TRP A 281 15.66 -14.80 3.06
C TRP A 281 16.69 -15.56 3.93
N ASN A 282 17.77 -16.05 3.30
CA ASN A 282 18.91 -16.58 4.02
C ASN A 282 19.97 -15.49 4.22
N PRO A 283 20.06 -14.90 5.42
CA PRO A 283 20.94 -13.76 5.68
C PRO A 283 22.43 -14.09 5.50
N LYS A 284 22.82 -15.36 5.66
CA LYS A 284 24.19 -15.83 5.46
C LYS A 284 24.69 -15.64 4.02
N GLN A 285 23.77 -15.60 3.04
CA GLN A 285 24.14 -15.44 1.63
C GLN A 285 24.40 -13.99 1.24
N ARG A 286 24.07 -13.01 2.10
CA ARG A 286 24.22 -11.57 1.82
C ARG A 286 24.71 -10.80 3.02
N PRO A 287 25.96 -11.02 3.45
CA PRO A 287 26.51 -10.30 4.61
C PRO A 287 26.50 -8.78 4.41
N GLY A 288 26.47 -8.04 5.52
CA GLY A 288 26.41 -6.59 5.54
C GLY A 288 25.00 -6.04 5.83
N ASP A 289 24.89 -4.73 5.93
CA ASP A 289 23.60 -4.07 6.22
C ASP A 289 22.62 -4.11 5.04
N ASN A 290 23.08 -4.46 3.86
CA ASN A 290 22.27 -4.54 2.63
C ASN A 290 21.47 -3.26 2.32
N LYS A 291 22.14 -2.11 2.40
CA LYS A 291 21.53 -0.81 2.11
C LYS A 291 21.22 -0.66 0.62
N TRP A 292 20.08 -0.15 0.26
CA TRP A 292 19.05 0.45 1.08
C TRP A 292 17.76 -0.38 1.01
N SER A 293 17.84 -1.63 1.43
CA SER A 293 16.64 -2.43 1.74
C SER A 293 16.01 -1.94 3.05
N MET A 294 14.75 -2.26 3.31
CA MET A 294 14.03 -1.94 4.56
C MET A 294 14.08 -0.46 4.95
N THR A 295 13.98 0.43 3.98
CA THR A 295 14.33 1.84 4.11
C THR A 295 13.14 2.75 3.82
N ILE A 296 12.96 3.80 4.64
CA ILE A 296 12.12 4.95 4.31
C ILE A 296 12.94 5.89 3.44
N TRP A 297 12.36 6.27 2.30
CA TRP A 297 12.95 7.19 1.33
C TRP A 297 12.18 8.50 1.27
N ALA A 298 12.89 9.63 1.26
CA ALA A 298 12.37 10.92 0.88
C ALA A 298 13.07 11.38 -0.40
N ARG A 299 12.34 11.44 -1.51
CA ARG A 299 12.87 11.81 -2.82
C ARG A 299 12.21 13.08 -3.34
N ASP A 300 13.01 13.95 -3.96
CA ASP A 300 12.49 15.03 -4.80
C ASP A 300 11.72 14.41 -5.98
N VAL A 301 10.47 14.83 -6.16
CA VAL A 301 9.58 14.21 -7.14
C VAL A 301 9.95 14.57 -8.59
N ASP A 302 10.60 15.70 -8.81
CA ASP A 302 10.97 16.15 -10.15
C ASP A 302 12.27 15.49 -10.64
N THR A 303 13.23 15.28 -9.75
CA THR A 303 14.57 14.76 -10.09
C THR A 303 14.80 13.31 -9.68
N GLY A 304 14.01 12.80 -8.73
CA GLY A 304 14.23 11.49 -8.12
C GLY A 304 15.35 11.47 -7.09
N MET A 305 16.08 12.58 -6.88
CA MET A 305 17.19 12.63 -5.93
C MET A 305 16.70 12.42 -4.49
N ALA A 306 17.35 11.50 -3.76
CA ALA A 306 17.06 11.26 -2.37
C ALA A 306 17.56 12.40 -1.48
N LYS A 307 16.67 13.01 -0.69
CA LYS A 307 17.02 14.02 0.30
C LYS A 307 17.48 13.37 1.59
N TRP A 308 16.72 12.40 2.07
CA TRP A 308 17.10 11.61 3.22
C TRP A 308 16.56 10.18 3.12
N VAL A 309 17.18 9.29 3.86
CA VAL A 309 16.81 7.88 4.00
C VAL A 309 16.90 7.48 5.47
N TYR A 310 16.20 6.39 5.82
CA TYR A 310 16.32 5.76 7.14
C TYR A 310 16.07 4.25 7.00
N GLN A 311 17.11 3.45 7.22
CA GLN A 311 17.01 1.99 7.22
C GLN A 311 16.52 1.49 8.58
N MET A 312 15.32 0.92 8.60
CA MET A 312 14.66 0.48 9.84
C MET A 312 15.12 -0.89 10.32
N THR A 313 15.41 -1.80 9.39
CA THR A 313 15.86 -3.16 9.69
C THR A 313 17.14 -3.45 8.88
N PRO A 314 18.32 -3.02 9.38
CA PRO A 314 19.59 -3.35 8.74
C PRO A 314 19.81 -4.87 8.71
N HIS A 315 20.36 -5.41 7.60
CA HIS A 315 20.63 -6.83 7.47
C HIS A 315 19.41 -7.69 7.83
N ASP A 316 18.28 -7.43 7.17
CA ASP A 316 17.04 -8.15 7.47
C ASP A 316 17.22 -9.67 7.46
N GLU A 317 16.66 -10.32 8.45
CA GLU A 317 16.73 -11.76 8.67
C GLU A 317 15.35 -12.42 8.73
N TRP A 318 14.25 -11.64 8.50
CA TRP A 318 12.88 -12.03 8.84
C TRP A 318 11.84 -11.70 7.76
N ASP A 319 12.23 -11.01 6.69
CA ASP A 319 11.34 -10.43 5.68
C ASP A 319 10.42 -9.32 6.22
N TYR A 320 10.98 -8.37 6.94
CA TYR A 320 10.21 -7.25 7.49
C TYR A 320 10.19 -6.03 6.55
N ASP A 321 9.64 -6.20 5.34
CA ASP A 321 9.54 -5.17 4.30
C ASP A 321 9.14 -3.79 4.85
N GLY A 322 9.87 -2.75 4.46
CA GLY A 322 9.61 -1.37 4.88
C GLY A 322 8.56 -0.62 4.05
N ILE A 323 7.71 -1.33 3.30
CA ILE A 323 6.87 -0.75 2.24
C ILE A 323 5.57 -0.11 2.73
N ASN A 324 5.21 -0.27 3.98
CA ASN A 324 3.94 0.21 4.49
C ASN A 324 3.82 1.74 4.34
N GLU A 325 2.59 2.25 4.33
CA GLU A 325 2.30 3.65 4.09
C GLU A 325 3.02 4.60 5.04
N MET A 326 3.42 5.74 4.52
CA MET A 326 3.95 6.89 5.25
C MET A 326 2.82 7.92 5.40
N ILE A 327 2.35 8.17 6.62
CA ILE A 327 1.25 9.11 6.88
C ILE A 327 1.85 10.45 7.31
N LEU A 328 1.52 11.51 6.56
CA LEU A 328 2.04 12.84 6.80
C LEU A 328 1.05 13.66 7.63
N THR A 329 1.52 14.24 8.72
CA THR A 329 0.71 15.08 9.61
C THR A 329 1.49 16.30 10.06
N ASP A 330 0.78 17.40 10.32
CA ASP A 330 1.32 18.57 11.00
C ASP A 330 0.76 18.56 12.42
N GLN A 331 1.62 18.37 13.42
CA GLN A 331 1.22 18.25 14.82
C GLN A 331 2.14 19.07 15.72
N LYS A 332 1.62 19.45 16.89
CA LYS A 332 2.44 20.08 17.92
C LYS A 332 3.19 19.05 18.73
N VAL A 333 4.51 19.15 18.74
CA VAL A 333 5.41 18.39 19.60
C VAL A 333 6.17 19.37 20.47
N ASP A 334 6.06 19.27 21.78
CA ASP A 334 6.65 20.20 22.75
C ASP A 334 6.30 21.68 22.47
N GLY A 335 5.04 21.91 22.07
CA GLY A 335 4.49 23.24 21.79
C GLY A 335 4.88 23.85 20.44
N LYS A 336 5.68 23.16 19.62
CA LYS A 336 6.10 23.61 18.28
C LYS A 336 5.41 22.80 17.19
N ASP A 337 4.96 23.46 16.15
CA ASP A 337 4.44 22.79 14.97
C ASP A 337 5.57 22.01 14.27
N GLN A 338 5.34 20.74 14.01
CA GLN A 338 6.30 19.82 13.40
C GLN A 338 5.68 19.15 12.16
N PRO A 339 6.40 19.12 11.03
CA PRO A 339 6.01 18.31 9.88
C PRO A 339 6.42 16.84 10.15
N LEU A 340 5.44 16.00 10.46
CA LEU A 340 5.68 14.62 10.86
C LEU A 340 5.40 13.63 9.74
N LEU A 341 6.09 12.49 9.79
CA LEU A 341 5.83 11.27 9.05
C LEU A 341 5.69 10.14 10.08
N THR A 342 4.56 9.44 10.04
CA THR A 342 4.33 8.27 10.89
C THR A 342 4.23 7.03 10.03
N HIS A 343 4.95 5.98 10.43
CA HIS A 343 5.06 4.72 9.71
C HIS A 343 4.97 3.53 10.67
N PHE A 344 4.08 2.60 10.35
CA PHE A 344 3.90 1.34 11.09
C PHE A 344 4.57 0.23 10.28
N ASP A 345 5.77 -0.15 10.69
CA ASP A 345 6.59 -1.08 9.92
C ASP A 345 6.24 -2.55 10.18
N ARG A 346 6.51 -3.42 9.21
CA ARG A 346 6.39 -4.87 9.39
C ARG A 346 7.17 -5.36 10.60
N ASN A 347 8.31 -4.74 10.89
CA ASN A 347 9.18 -5.12 12.01
C ASN A 347 8.55 -4.93 13.39
N GLY A 348 7.35 -4.35 13.47
CA GLY A 348 6.58 -4.18 14.70
C GLY A 348 6.84 -2.88 15.45
N PHE A 349 7.67 -2.00 14.92
CA PHE A 349 7.88 -0.66 15.46
C PHE A 349 7.06 0.39 14.69
N GLY A 350 6.40 1.26 15.44
CA GLY A 350 5.80 2.48 14.93
C GLY A 350 6.80 3.62 15.04
N TYR A 351 7.08 4.25 13.91
CA TYR A 351 8.06 5.33 13.80
C TYR A 351 7.36 6.66 13.60
N THR A 352 7.85 7.70 14.27
CA THR A 352 7.52 9.08 13.97
C THR A 352 8.80 9.84 13.68
N LEU A 353 8.89 10.45 12.49
CA LEU A 353 10.02 11.23 12.03
C LEU A 353 9.58 12.64 11.66
N ASN A 354 10.52 13.58 11.71
CA ASN A 354 10.35 14.85 11.00
C ASN A 354 10.52 14.58 9.50
N ARG A 355 9.47 14.83 8.69
CA ARG A 355 9.50 14.47 7.27
C ARG A 355 10.38 15.38 6.40
N GLU A 356 10.72 16.57 6.89
CA GLU A 356 11.63 17.46 6.19
C GLU A 356 13.08 17.02 6.31
N THR A 357 13.49 16.55 7.49
CA THR A 357 14.90 16.28 7.83
C THR A 357 15.23 14.80 7.98
N GLY A 358 14.23 13.95 8.18
CA GLY A 358 14.43 12.54 8.50
C GLY A 358 14.84 12.29 9.96
N ALA A 359 14.74 13.30 10.83
CA ALA A 359 15.07 13.13 12.25
C ALA A 359 14.09 12.18 12.93
N LEU A 360 14.62 11.18 13.62
CA LEU A 360 13.83 10.17 14.34
C LEU A 360 13.37 10.71 15.69
N LEU A 361 12.05 10.75 15.92
CA LEU A 361 11.44 11.26 17.14
C LEU A 361 10.88 10.15 18.04
N VAL A 362 10.26 9.13 17.45
CA VAL A 362 9.64 8.00 18.14
C VAL A 362 9.94 6.72 17.39
N ALA A 363 10.25 5.66 18.11
CA ALA A 363 10.34 4.30 17.60
C ALA A 363 9.94 3.33 18.73
N GLU A 364 8.67 2.92 18.72
CA GLU A 364 8.09 2.11 19.80
C GLU A 364 7.29 0.94 19.21
N LYS A 365 7.27 -0.19 19.92
CA LYS A 365 6.49 -1.36 19.53
C LYS A 365 4.99 -1.03 19.53
N TYR A 366 4.29 -1.35 18.43
CA TYR A 366 2.83 -1.19 18.36
C TYR A 366 2.07 -2.52 18.54
N ASP A 367 2.81 -3.58 18.87
CA ASP A 367 2.30 -4.81 19.46
C ASP A 367 3.30 -5.28 20.54
N PRO A 368 2.87 -5.47 21.78
CA PRO A 368 3.77 -5.89 22.88
C PRO A 368 4.42 -7.27 22.65
N VAL A 369 3.88 -8.10 21.75
CA VAL A 369 4.43 -9.43 21.47
C VAL A 369 5.73 -9.39 20.67
N VAL A 370 6.06 -8.29 20.02
CA VAL A 370 7.27 -8.11 19.21
C VAL A 370 8.51 -8.42 20.04
N ASN A 371 9.31 -9.41 19.63
CA ASN A 371 10.39 -9.96 20.45
C ASN A 371 11.76 -10.08 19.76
N TRP A 372 11.82 -9.92 18.43
CA TRP A 372 13.08 -10.07 17.67
C TRP A 372 14.12 -8.99 18.01
N ALA A 373 13.68 -7.85 18.51
CA ALA A 373 14.50 -6.76 19.02
C ALA A 373 13.93 -6.25 20.36
N THR A 374 14.80 -5.80 21.25
CA THR A 374 14.35 -5.24 22.55
C THR A 374 13.76 -3.85 22.36
N LYS A 375 14.43 -3.01 21.57
CA LYS A 375 14.05 -1.63 21.24
C LYS A 375 14.85 -1.15 20.03
N VAL A 376 14.47 -0.01 19.48
CA VAL A 376 15.32 0.81 18.62
C VAL A 376 16.18 1.70 19.53
N ASP A 377 17.47 1.78 19.26
CA ASP A 377 18.39 2.62 20.03
C ASP A 377 18.13 4.11 19.74
N MET A 378 17.61 4.83 20.73
CA MET A 378 17.27 6.26 20.63
C MET A 378 18.33 7.18 21.23
N ASP A 379 19.45 6.63 21.74
CA ASP A 379 20.56 7.43 22.27
C ASP A 379 21.41 8.00 21.12
N LYS A 380 21.29 9.29 20.88
CA LYS A 380 22.01 10.00 19.80
C LYS A 380 23.53 9.93 19.93
N SER A 381 24.05 9.65 21.11
CA SER A 381 25.50 9.47 21.36
C SER A 381 25.98 8.05 21.06
N SER A 382 25.07 7.10 20.95
CA SER A 382 25.37 5.70 20.66
C SER A 382 25.83 5.49 19.22
N LYS A 383 26.74 4.53 19.05
CA LYS A 383 27.16 4.06 17.71
C LYS A 383 26.03 3.32 16.95
N THR A 384 25.05 2.83 17.69
CA THR A 384 23.89 2.09 17.14
C THR A 384 22.62 2.92 17.11
N TYR A 385 22.74 4.25 17.27
CA TYR A 385 21.60 5.16 17.18
C TYR A 385 20.73 4.90 15.95
N GLY A 386 19.43 4.76 16.16
CA GLY A 386 18.45 4.46 15.12
C GLY A 386 18.38 2.99 14.69
N ARG A 387 19.20 2.13 15.23
CA ARG A 387 19.21 0.69 14.91
C ARG A 387 18.42 -0.13 15.92
N PRO A 388 17.70 -1.18 15.50
CA PRO A 388 17.10 -2.13 16.42
C PRO A 388 18.17 -2.94 17.14
N LEU A 389 17.96 -3.19 18.43
CA LEU A 389 18.83 -4.04 19.26
C LEU A 389 18.31 -5.48 19.21
N VAL A 390 18.86 -6.26 18.31
CA VAL A 390 18.43 -7.63 17.98
C VAL A 390 18.63 -8.57 19.16
N VAL A 391 17.62 -9.40 19.42
CA VAL A 391 17.68 -10.48 20.43
C VAL A 391 18.26 -11.73 19.78
N ALA A 392 19.42 -12.18 20.23
CA ALA A 392 20.17 -13.29 19.63
C ALA A 392 19.34 -14.57 19.43
N LYS A 393 18.47 -14.91 20.38
CA LYS A 393 17.58 -16.08 20.28
C LYS A 393 16.72 -16.08 19.01
N TYR A 394 16.32 -14.90 18.54
CA TYR A 394 15.43 -14.72 17.39
C TYR A 394 16.15 -14.28 16.11
N SER A 395 17.48 -14.24 16.13
CA SER A 395 18.30 -13.98 14.97
C SER A 395 18.50 -15.25 14.16
N THR A 396 17.98 -15.28 12.94
CA THR A 396 18.16 -16.43 12.03
C THR A 396 19.60 -16.54 11.55
N GLU A 397 20.32 -15.43 11.46
CA GLU A 397 21.75 -15.44 11.15
C GLU A 397 22.59 -16.08 12.27
N GLN A 398 22.39 -15.66 13.52
CA GLN A 398 23.15 -16.17 14.65
C GLN A 398 22.86 -17.64 14.92
N ASN A 399 21.61 -18.08 14.71
CA ASN A 399 21.23 -19.48 14.83
C ASN A 399 21.78 -20.35 13.70
N GLY A 400 21.89 -19.81 12.49
CA GLY A 400 22.56 -20.45 11.37
C GLY A 400 21.67 -21.04 10.28
N GLU A 401 22.27 -21.40 9.14
CA GLU A 401 21.60 -22.12 8.06
C GLU A 401 21.12 -23.50 8.55
N ASP A 402 20.01 -23.96 8.01
CA ASP A 402 19.37 -25.26 8.34
C ASP A 402 19.02 -25.41 9.83
N VAL A 403 18.86 -24.28 10.54
CA VAL A 403 18.41 -24.23 11.93
C VAL A 403 17.07 -23.53 12.01
N ASN A 404 16.07 -24.22 12.58
CA ASN A 404 14.75 -23.65 12.75
C ASN A 404 14.70 -22.73 13.98
N SER A 405 14.73 -21.41 13.75
CA SER A 405 14.55 -20.40 14.79
C SER A 405 13.07 -20.29 15.16
N LYS A 406 12.75 -20.56 16.43
CA LYS A 406 11.37 -20.68 16.89
C LYS A 406 10.87 -19.47 17.66
N GLY A 407 9.57 -19.19 17.55
CA GLY A 407 8.88 -18.23 18.37
C GLY A 407 9.18 -16.78 18.04
N ILE A 408 9.53 -16.47 16.81
CA ILE A 408 9.81 -15.10 16.34
C ILE A 408 8.49 -14.35 16.18
N CYS A 409 8.39 -13.18 16.79
CA CYS A 409 7.22 -12.29 16.68
C CYS A 409 7.68 -10.87 16.29
N PRO A 410 7.07 -10.29 15.25
CA PRO A 410 5.99 -10.84 14.41
C PRO A 410 6.49 -11.90 13.42
N ALA A 411 5.55 -12.58 12.76
CA ALA A 411 5.83 -13.37 11.57
C ALA A 411 6.29 -12.48 10.40
N ALA A 412 6.71 -13.09 9.29
CA ALA A 412 7.17 -12.38 8.10
C ALA A 412 6.13 -11.41 7.52
N LEU A 413 4.82 -11.69 7.68
CA LEU A 413 3.75 -10.74 7.37
C LEU A 413 3.90 -9.39 8.10
N GLY A 414 4.68 -9.37 9.18
CA GLY A 414 4.83 -8.22 10.04
C GLY A 414 3.68 -8.03 11.03
N THR A 415 3.84 -7.10 11.94
CA THR A 415 2.75 -6.62 12.81
C THR A 415 1.68 -5.89 12.01
N LYS A 416 2.03 -5.35 10.86
CA LYS A 416 1.16 -4.84 9.80
C LYS A 416 1.85 -5.06 8.45
N ASP A 417 1.09 -5.43 7.44
CA ASP A 417 1.54 -5.51 6.06
C ASP A 417 1.05 -4.28 5.26
N GLN A 418 0.61 -4.46 4.03
CA GLN A 418 0.18 -3.39 3.13
C GLN A 418 -1.11 -2.66 3.57
N GLN A 419 -1.96 -3.29 4.39
CA GLN A 419 -3.24 -2.70 4.78
C GLN A 419 -3.05 -1.33 5.46
N PRO A 420 -3.53 -0.22 4.84
CA PRO A 420 -3.18 1.10 5.32
C PRO A 420 -3.96 1.52 6.57
N ALA A 421 -3.27 2.19 7.48
CA ALA A 421 -3.87 2.88 8.61
C ALA A 421 -4.59 4.17 8.15
N ALA A 422 -5.43 4.72 9.02
CA ALA A 422 -6.04 6.02 8.86
C ALA A 422 -5.62 6.96 10.01
N TYR A 423 -5.73 8.26 9.78
CA TYR A 423 -5.46 9.28 10.79
C TYR A 423 -6.64 10.26 10.87
N SER A 424 -7.06 10.61 12.08
CA SER A 424 -8.05 11.67 12.29
C SER A 424 -7.40 12.91 12.91
N PRO A 425 -7.53 14.09 12.27
CA PRO A 425 -7.05 15.34 12.85
C PRO A 425 -7.86 15.78 14.09
N GLU A 426 -9.06 15.25 14.27
CA GLU A 426 -9.92 15.58 15.42
C GLU A 426 -9.48 14.87 16.70
N THR A 427 -9.01 13.64 16.59
CA THR A 427 -8.51 12.86 17.73
C THR A 427 -6.99 12.88 17.83
N GLU A 428 -6.28 13.27 16.77
CA GLU A 428 -4.83 13.14 16.59
C GLU A 428 -4.34 11.69 16.77
N LEU A 429 -5.20 10.70 16.48
CA LEU A 429 -4.90 9.28 16.57
C LEU A 429 -4.79 8.63 15.19
N PHE A 430 -3.92 7.63 15.12
CA PHE A 430 -3.82 6.71 14.00
C PHE A 430 -4.63 5.44 14.32
N TYR A 431 -5.37 4.94 13.33
CA TYR A 431 -6.18 3.73 13.43
C TYR A 431 -5.55 2.65 12.58
N VAL A 432 -4.99 1.64 13.23
CA VAL A 432 -4.02 0.73 12.63
C VAL A 432 -4.56 -0.69 12.61
N PRO A 433 -4.77 -1.27 11.40
CA PRO A 433 -5.07 -2.69 11.27
C PRO A 433 -3.79 -3.51 11.48
N THR A 434 -3.81 -4.49 12.39
CA THR A 434 -2.60 -5.24 12.74
C THR A 434 -2.75 -6.75 12.58
N ASN A 435 -1.60 -7.41 12.48
CA ASN A 435 -1.40 -8.84 12.54
C ASN A 435 -0.79 -9.21 13.89
N HIS A 436 -1.34 -10.19 14.58
CA HIS A 436 -0.86 -10.70 15.85
C HIS A 436 -0.44 -12.16 15.70
N VAL A 437 0.62 -12.36 14.91
CA VAL A 437 1.07 -13.65 14.37
C VAL A 437 2.57 -13.78 14.57
N CYS A 438 3.00 -14.98 14.92
CA CYS A 438 4.41 -15.33 15.11
C CYS A 438 4.82 -16.43 14.13
N MET A 439 6.12 -16.77 14.09
CA MET A 439 6.64 -17.74 13.15
C MET A 439 7.79 -18.57 13.72
N ASP A 440 7.98 -19.74 13.13
CA ASP A 440 9.24 -20.47 13.11
C ASP A 440 9.86 -20.28 11.71
N TYR A 441 11.18 -20.16 11.64
CA TYR A 441 11.88 -19.74 10.44
C TYR A 441 13.19 -20.52 10.28
N GLU A 442 13.33 -21.24 9.16
CA GLU A 442 14.51 -22.04 8.85
C GLU A 442 15.11 -21.58 7.52
N PRO A 443 16.23 -20.81 7.54
CA PRO A 443 16.91 -20.42 6.31
C PRO A 443 17.71 -21.59 5.74
N PHE A 444 17.73 -21.68 4.42
CA PHE A 444 18.56 -22.63 3.68
C PHE A 444 19.19 -21.97 2.45
N ARG A 445 20.25 -22.58 1.94
CA ARG A 445 20.96 -22.04 0.77
C ARG A 445 20.16 -22.22 -0.50
N VAL A 446 20.08 -21.18 -1.30
CA VAL A 446 19.38 -21.15 -2.59
C VAL A 446 20.30 -20.54 -3.66
N SER A 447 20.19 -21.02 -4.89
CA SER A 447 20.90 -20.45 -6.03
C SER A 447 19.98 -19.54 -6.85
N TYR A 448 20.53 -18.43 -7.34
CA TYR A 448 19.79 -17.51 -8.19
C TYR A 448 19.64 -18.07 -9.61
N THR A 449 18.43 -18.05 -10.12
CA THR A 449 18.08 -18.23 -11.52
C THR A 449 16.98 -17.23 -11.88
N ALA A 450 17.16 -16.47 -12.94
CA ALA A 450 16.22 -15.44 -13.35
C ALA A 450 14.80 -16.02 -13.54
N GLY A 451 13.80 -15.36 -12.94
CA GLY A 451 12.41 -15.80 -13.02
C GLY A 451 12.04 -17.02 -12.18
N GLN A 452 12.96 -17.50 -11.35
CA GLN A 452 12.74 -18.60 -10.41
C GLN A 452 12.74 -18.09 -8.97
N PRO A 453 12.04 -18.76 -8.03
CA PRO A 453 12.06 -18.38 -6.63
C PRO A 453 13.47 -18.32 -6.04
N TYR A 454 13.79 -17.23 -5.38
CA TYR A 454 15.07 -16.95 -4.71
C TYR A 454 14.86 -16.63 -3.23
N VAL A 455 13.98 -17.39 -2.57
CA VAL A 455 13.60 -17.19 -1.18
C VAL A 455 14.64 -17.76 -0.23
N GLY A 456 14.84 -19.07 -0.20
CA GLY A 456 15.83 -19.72 0.67
C GLY A 456 15.40 -19.77 2.15
N ALA A 457 14.13 -19.96 2.43
CA ALA A 457 13.61 -20.19 3.78
C ALA A 457 12.31 -20.98 3.77
N THR A 458 12.11 -21.75 4.84
CA THR A 458 10.84 -22.42 5.16
C THR A 458 10.28 -21.81 6.44
N LEU A 459 9.00 -21.41 6.41
CA LEU A 459 8.33 -20.77 7.53
C LEU A 459 7.09 -21.57 7.96
N SER A 460 6.79 -21.49 9.26
CA SER A 460 5.49 -21.85 9.84
C SER A 460 4.95 -20.64 10.58
N MET A 461 3.67 -20.32 10.39
CA MET A 461 3.01 -19.20 11.06
C MET A 461 1.92 -19.71 12.00
N TYR A 462 1.70 -18.99 13.09
CA TYR A 462 0.70 -19.32 14.11
C TYR A 462 0.30 -18.08 14.90
N PRO A 463 -0.87 -18.08 15.59
CA PRO A 463 -1.28 -16.97 16.45
C PRO A 463 -0.23 -16.66 17.52
N ALA A 464 -0.03 -15.39 17.83
CA ALA A 464 0.88 -14.98 18.89
C ALA A 464 0.51 -15.63 20.23
N PRO A 465 1.49 -15.96 21.08
CA PRO A 465 1.24 -16.51 22.42
C PRO A 465 0.34 -15.61 23.27
N ASN A 466 -0.46 -16.22 24.14
CA ASN A 466 -1.38 -15.54 25.07
C ASN A 466 -2.46 -14.67 24.41
N SER A 467 -2.70 -14.86 23.10
CA SER A 467 -3.72 -14.12 22.35
C SER A 467 -5.12 -14.76 22.45
N HIS A 468 -5.25 -15.90 23.13
CA HIS A 468 -6.47 -16.72 23.14
C HIS A 468 -6.95 -17.06 21.72
N GLY A 469 -5.99 -17.30 20.80
CA GLY A 469 -6.25 -17.63 19.40
C GLY A 469 -6.56 -16.45 18.49
N GLY A 470 -6.56 -15.23 19.01
CA GLY A 470 -6.71 -14.03 18.18
C GLY A 470 -5.43 -13.75 17.39
N MET A 471 -5.61 -13.43 16.09
CA MET A 471 -4.51 -13.22 15.15
C MET A 471 -4.38 -11.76 14.70
N GLY A 472 -5.22 -10.85 15.21
CA GLY A 472 -5.22 -9.45 14.85
C GLY A 472 -5.74 -8.56 15.95
N ASN A 473 -5.34 -7.30 15.87
CA ASN A 473 -5.90 -6.22 16.65
C ASN A 473 -6.15 -5.03 15.73
N PHE A 474 -7.21 -4.29 16.02
CA PHE A 474 -7.41 -2.97 15.45
C PHE A 474 -7.17 -1.95 16.54
N ILE A 475 -6.12 -1.14 16.41
CA ILE A 475 -5.65 -0.27 17.47
C ILE A 475 -5.79 1.21 17.11
N ALA A 476 -5.94 2.05 18.14
CA ALA A 476 -5.68 3.47 18.04
C ALA A 476 -4.31 3.79 18.65
N TRP A 477 -3.51 4.55 17.94
CA TRP A 477 -2.13 4.87 18.29
C TRP A 477 -1.89 6.37 18.40
N ASP A 478 -1.25 6.78 19.47
CA ASP A 478 -0.74 8.15 19.64
C ASP A 478 0.70 8.20 19.10
N GLY A 479 0.87 8.82 17.92
CA GLY A 479 2.16 8.88 17.24
C GLY A 479 3.20 9.77 17.90
N LYS A 480 2.77 10.73 18.71
CA LYS A 480 3.67 11.62 19.46
C LYS A 480 4.24 10.93 20.70
N LYS A 481 3.43 10.09 21.34
CA LYS A 481 3.80 9.38 22.58
C LYS A 481 4.30 7.96 22.32
N GLY A 482 4.07 7.42 21.12
CA GLY A 482 4.46 6.07 20.78
C GLY A 482 3.73 5.02 21.63
N LYS A 483 2.40 5.12 21.73
CA LYS A 483 1.62 4.16 22.53
C LYS A 483 0.22 3.91 22.02
N ILE A 484 -0.27 2.71 22.33
CA ILE A 484 -1.65 2.29 22.07
C ILE A 484 -2.60 3.03 23.03
N VAL A 485 -3.67 3.63 22.50
CA VAL A 485 -4.72 4.30 23.27
C VAL A 485 -5.88 3.35 23.56
N TRP A 486 -6.30 2.57 22.56
CA TRP A 486 -7.25 1.48 22.71
C TRP A 486 -6.95 0.38 21.68
N SER A 487 -7.45 -0.83 21.92
CA SER A 487 -7.23 -1.99 21.07
C SER A 487 -8.45 -2.89 21.04
N ASN A 488 -8.88 -3.28 19.84
CA ASN A 488 -9.92 -4.28 19.60
C ASN A 488 -9.28 -5.56 19.07
N LYS A 489 -9.47 -6.66 19.79
CA LYS A 489 -9.02 -7.98 19.36
C LYS A 489 -9.90 -8.51 18.22
N GLU A 490 -9.27 -9.08 17.20
CA GLU A 490 -9.93 -9.79 16.10
C GLU A 490 -9.44 -11.25 16.02
N GLN A 491 -10.31 -12.13 15.53
CA GLN A 491 -9.99 -13.54 15.42
C GLN A 491 -8.87 -13.81 14.42
N PHE A 492 -8.90 -13.12 13.29
CA PHE A 492 -7.85 -13.17 12.26
C PHE A 492 -7.16 -11.82 12.14
N SER A 493 -6.05 -11.78 11.41
CA SER A 493 -5.39 -10.51 11.04
C SER A 493 -6.38 -9.53 10.44
N VAL A 494 -6.27 -8.25 10.80
CA VAL A 494 -7.05 -7.19 10.15
C VAL A 494 -6.31 -6.79 8.89
N TRP A 495 -6.72 -7.34 7.75
CA TRP A 495 -6.04 -7.18 6.45
C TRP A 495 -6.70 -6.15 5.54
N SER A 496 -7.56 -5.32 6.08
CA SER A 496 -8.32 -4.27 5.39
C SER A 496 -7.83 -2.89 5.80
N GLY A 497 -7.70 -1.97 4.85
CA GLY A 497 -7.37 -0.58 5.13
C GLY A 497 -8.49 0.16 5.87
N ALA A 498 -8.11 0.98 6.83
CA ALA A 498 -9.02 1.77 7.65
C ALA A 498 -9.50 3.05 6.95
N LEU A 499 -10.65 3.55 7.38
CA LEU A 499 -11.21 4.85 7.00
C LEU A 499 -11.65 5.59 8.25
N ALA A 500 -11.18 6.81 8.46
CA ALA A 500 -11.67 7.70 9.50
C ALA A 500 -12.48 8.85 8.89
N THR A 501 -13.55 9.28 9.56
CA THR A 501 -14.41 10.36 9.08
C THR A 501 -14.68 11.42 10.14
N ALA A 502 -15.09 12.61 9.71
CA ALA A 502 -15.52 13.70 10.57
C ALA A 502 -16.80 13.36 11.38
N GLY A 503 -17.52 12.31 11.02
CA GLY A 503 -18.63 11.79 11.82
C GLY A 503 -18.21 11.10 13.13
N GLY A 504 -16.91 11.03 13.43
CA GLY A 504 -16.36 10.38 14.62
C GLY A 504 -16.36 8.85 14.55
N VAL A 505 -16.40 8.31 13.36
CA VAL A 505 -16.48 6.87 13.06
C VAL A 505 -15.21 6.42 12.33
N VAL A 506 -14.75 5.23 12.65
CA VAL A 506 -13.68 4.55 11.93
C VAL A 506 -14.19 3.22 11.40
N PHE A 507 -13.96 2.97 10.10
CA PHE A 507 -14.37 1.75 9.41
C PHE A 507 -13.17 0.86 9.11
N TYR A 508 -13.36 -0.44 9.19
CA TYR A 508 -12.42 -1.45 8.70
C TYR A 508 -13.14 -2.75 8.38
N GLY A 509 -12.49 -3.63 7.62
CA GLY A 509 -13.00 -4.95 7.28
C GLY A 509 -12.28 -6.06 8.04
N THR A 510 -12.91 -7.23 8.13
CA THR A 510 -12.29 -8.44 8.70
C THR A 510 -12.12 -9.53 7.66
N LEU A 511 -11.21 -10.48 7.92
CA LEU A 511 -11.01 -11.63 7.01
C LEU A 511 -12.21 -12.56 6.95
N GLU A 512 -13.07 -12.60 7.98
CA GLU A 512 -14.34 -13.32 7.92
C GLU A 512 -15.36 -12.66 7.00
N GLY A 513 -15.16 -11.39 6.64
CA GLY A 513 -16.02 -10.64 5.74
C GLY A 513 -16.91 -9.57 6.40
N TYR A 514 -16.69 -9.24 7.66
CA TYR A 514 -17.45 -8.16 8.31
C TYR A 514 -16.87 -6.79 7.98
N LEU A 515 -17.73 -5.90 7.47
CA LEU A 515 -17.48 -4.47 7.57
C LEU A 515 -17.87 -4.00 8.96
N LYS A 516 -16.95 -3.40 9.70
CA LYS A 516 -17.16 -2.88 11.04
C LYS A 516 -17.00 -1.36 11.07
N ALA A 517 -17.74 -0.73 11.98
CA ALA A 517 -17.58 0.67 12.34
C ALA A 517 -17.41 0.79 13.85
N VAL A 518 -16.44 1.57 14.28
CA VAL A 518 -16.15 1.80 15.69
C VAL A 518 -16.10 3.30 16.01
N ASP A 519 -16.36 3.63 17.28
CA ASP A 519 -16.18 5.00 17.79
C ASP A 519 -14.69 5.37 17.76
N ALA A 520 -14.35 6.49 17.12
CA ALA A 520 -12.97 6.91 16.93
C ALA A 520 -12.21 7.16 18.26
N LYS A 521 -12.90 7.58 19.31
CA LYS A 521 -12.29 7.90 20.61
C LYS A 521 -12.10 6.68 21.50
N THR A 522 -13.05 5.73 21.44
CA THR A 522 -13.12 4.62 22.41
C THR A 522 -12.89 3.24 21.83
N GLY A 523 -12.99 3.09 20.49
CA GLY A 523 -12.94 1.80 19.82
C GLY A 523 -14.20 0.94 19.96
N LYS A 524 -15.26 1.46 20.63
CA LYS A 524 -16.51 0.71 20.78
C LYS A 524 -17.11 0.37 19.43
N GLU A 525 -17.45 -0.90 19.21
CA GLU A 525 -18.18 -1.35 18.01
C GLU A 525 -19.57 -0.72 17.96
N LEU A 526 -19.87 -0.07 16.85
CA LEU A 526 -21.12 0.63 16.59
C LEU A 526 -21.97 -0.08 15.53
N TYR A 527 -21.30 -0.80 14.62
CA TYR A 527 -21.94 -1.45 13.48
C TYR A 527 -21.08 -2.59 12.95
N LYS A 528 -21.72 -3.64 12.46
CA LYS A 528 -21.07 -4.65 11.62
C LYS A 528 -22.04 -5.25 10.62
N PHE A 529 -21.54 -5.59 9.45
CA PHE A 529 -22.29 -6.19 8.35
C PHE A 529 -21.46 -7.27 7.68
N LYS A 530 -22.04 -8.46 7.49
CA LYS A 530 -21.38 -9.58 6.82
C LYS A 530 -21.49 -9.43 5.31
N THR A 531 -20.36 -9.19 4.63
CA THR A 531 -20.24 -9.23 3.17
C THR A 531 -20.06 -10.67 2.67
N PRO A 532 -20.18 -10.93 1.35
CA PRO A 532 -20.11 -12.30 0.82
C PRO A 532 -18.77 -13.00 0.98
N SER A 533 -17.67 -12.25 1.13
CA SER A 533 -16.31 -12.80 1.23
C SER A 533 -15.47 -12.00 2.22
N GLY A 534 -14.30 -12.55 2.59
CA GLY A 534 -13.33 -11.84 3.41
C GLY A 534 -12.94 -10.49 2.80
N ILE A 535 -12.71 -9.50 3.66
CA ILE A 535 -12.37 -8.15 3.25
C ILE A 535 -10.87 -7.94 3.42
N ILE A 536 -10.18 -7.72 2.30
CA ILE A 536 -8.80 -7.26 2.23
C ILE A 536 -8.67 -5.95 1.43
N GLY A 537 -9.80 -5.46 0.91
CA GLY A 537 -9.91 -4.14 0.31
C GLY A 537 -9.97 -3.03 1.34
N ASN A 538 -9.75 -1.81 0.89
CA ASN A 538 -9.74 -0.63 1.75
C ASN A 538 -11.10 0.07 1.73
N VAL A 539 -11.60 0.43 2.90
CA VAL A 539 -12.88 1.16 3.00
C VAL A 539 -12.69 2.60 2.52
N MET A 540 -13.62 3.10 1.72
CA MET A 540 -13.63 4.48 1.24
C MET A 540 -15.03 5.08 1.36
N THR A 541 -15.13 6.41 1.23
CA THR A 541 -16.39 7.15 1.30
C THR A 541 -16.44 8.27 0.28
N TYR A 542 -17.64 8.60 -0.17
CA TYR A 542 -17.90 9.69 -1.10
C TYR A 542 -19.31 10.25 -0.88
N GLU A 543 -19.60 11.41 -1.42
CA GLU A 543 -20.94 11.98 -1.48
C GLU A 543 -21.45 12.03 -2.92
N HIS A 544 -22.65 11.61 -3.15
CA HIS A 544 -23.33 11.75 -4.43
C HIS A 544 -24.76 12.24 -4.23
N LYS A 545 -25.13 13.34 -4.91
CA LYS A 545 -26.45 13.98 -4.79
C LYS A 545 -26.87 14.29 -3.34
N GLY A 546 -25.91 14.76 -2.54
CA GLY A 546 -26.17 15.17 -1.15
C GLY A 546 -26.28 14.03 -0.15
N LYS A 547 -25.93 12.80 -0.54
CA LYS A 547 -25.95 11.60 0.31
C LYS A 547 -24.56 10.99 0.42
N GLN A 548 -24.14 10.69 1.64
CA GLN A 548 -22.86 10.00 1.89
C GLN A 548 -22.99 8.50 1.68
N PHE A 549 -22.00 7.92 1.02
CA PHE A 549 -21.84 6.48 0.80
C PHE A 549 -20.51 6.00 1.37
N VAL A 550 -20.53 4.75 1.84
CA VAL A 550 -19.32 4.01 2.22
C VAL A 550 -19.24 2.78 1.32
N ALA A 551 -18.07 2.50 0.76
CA ALA A 551 -17.90 1.41 -0.15
C ALA A 551 -16.67 0.57 0.20
N VAL A 552 -16.76 -0.74 -0.05
CA VAL A 552 -15.66 -1.69 0.16
C VAL A 552 -15.75 -2.85 -0.82
N LEU A 553 -14.59 -3.27 -1.32
CA LEU A 553 -14.44 -4.52 -2.07
C LEU A 553 -14.29 -5.69 -1.10
N SER A 554 -15.02 -6.78 -1.32
CA SER A 554 -14.85 -8.05 -0.62
C SER A 554 -14.45 -9.15 -1.60
N GLY A 555 -13.42 -9.88 -1.27
CA GLY A 555 -12.84 -10.98 -2.01
C GLY A 555 -11.61 -11.44 -1.27
N VAL A 556 -11.70 -12.58 -0.56
CA VAL A 556 -10.61 -13.10 0.26
C VAL A 556 -9.43 -13.54 -0.60
N GLY A 557 -8.24 -13.23 -0.14
CA GLY A 557 -6.96 -13.55 -0.78
C GLY A 557 -5.85 -12.75 -0.13
N GLY A 558 -4.91 -12.28 -0.92
CA GLY A 558 -3.67 -11.71 -0.42
C GLY A 558 -2.83 -12.76 0.30
N TRP A 559 -1.75 -12.36 0.95
CA TRP A 559 -0.89 -13.33 1.60
C TRP A 559 -1.60 -14.12 2.72
N ALA A 560 -2.37 -13.44 3.57
CA ALA A 560 -3.13 -14.12 4.63
C ALA A 560 -4.17 -15.11 4.08
N GLY A 561 -4.75 -14.85 2.93
CA GLY A 561 -5.77 -15.68 2.29
C GLY A 561 -5.27 -16.57 1.16
N ILE A 562 -3.96 -16.71 0.96
CA ILE A 562 -3.39 -17.40 -0.20
C ILE A 562 -3.81 -18.88 -0.29
N GLY A 563 -4.01 -19.55 0.83
CA GLY A 563 -4.48 -20.92 0.86
C GLY A 563 -5.82 -21.08 0.15
N LEU A 564 -6.77 -20.19 0.40
CA LEU A 564 -8.06 -20.15 -0.30
C LEU A 564 -7.91 -19.69 -1.75
N ALA A 565 -7.21 -18.57 -1.95
CA ALA A 565 -7.09 -17.93 -3.25
C ALA A 565 -6.40 -18.80 -4.30
N ALA A 566 -5.37 -19.53 -3.93
CA ALA A 566 -4.58 -20.39 -4.81
C ALA A 566 -4.88 -21.89 -4.65
N GLY A 567 -5.79 -22.28 -3.75
CA GLY A 567 -6.13 -23.68 -3.51
C GLY A 567 -4.98 -24.47 -2.89
N LEU A 568 -4.17 -23.86 -2.03
CA LEU A 568 -3.04 -24.49 -1.36
C LEU A 568 -3.48 -25.12 -0.02
N ALA A 569 -2.90 -26.27 0.32
CA ALA A 569 -3.28 -27.02 1.52
C ALA A 569 -2.10 -27.41 2.42
N ASN A 570 -0.86 -27.40 1.90
CA ASN A 570 0.31 -27.73 2.70
C ASN A 570 0.61 -26.59 3.69
N PRO A 571 0.75 -26.85 5.01
CA PRO A 571 0.94 -25.79 6.01
C PRO A 571 2.11 -24.83 5.77
N THR A 572 3.18 -25.29 5.13
CA THR A 572 4.35 -24.43 4.82
C THR A 572 4.25 -23.72 3.47
N ASP A 573 3.22 -24.00 2.67
CA ASP A 573 2.96 -23.26 1.44
C ASP A 573 2.61 -21.80 1.73
N GLY A 574 2.79 -20.93 0.74
CA GLY A 574 2.58 -19.50 0.90
C GLY A 574 3.48 -18.93 2.01
N LEU A 575 4.70 -19.46 2.14
CA LEU A 575 5.67 -19.04 3.16
C LEU A 575 5.10 -19.12 4.58
N GLY A 576 4.37 -20.22 4.86
CA GLY A 576 3.77 -20.54 6.16
C GLY A 576 2.37 -19.97 6.41
N ALA A 577 1.87 -19.09 5.53
CA ALA A 577 0.54 -18.50 5.72
C ALA A 577 -0.60 -19.51 5.60
N VAL A 578 -0.47 -20.53 4.75
CA VAL A 578 -1.49 -21.59 4.60
C VAL A 578 -1.77 -22.29 5.93
N GLY A 579 -0.73 -22.66 6.68
CA GLY A 579 -0.88 -23.25 8.02
C GLY A 579 -1.43 -22.26 9.04
N GLY A 580 -0.91 -21.03 9.04
CA GLY A 580 -1.33 -20.00 10.00
C GLY A 580 -2.80 -19.62 9.89
N TYR A 581 -3.33 -19.58 8.67
CA TYR A 581 -4.72 -19.18 8.39
C TYR A 581 -5.62 -20.34 7.94
N ALA A 582 -5.27 -21.58 8.25
CA ALA A 582 -6.02 -22.78 7.84
C ALA A 582 -7.50 -22.74 8.26
N ALA A 583 -7.82 -22.16 9.42
CA ALA A 583 -9.18 -22.05 9.91
C ALA A 583 -10.07 -21.08 9.11
N LEU A 584 -9.49 -20.21 8.28
CA LEU A 584 -10.23 -19.16 7.58
C LEU A 584 -11.30 -19.72 6.63
N SER A 585 -11.06 -20.88 6.04
CA SER A 585 -12.03 -21.58 5.16
C SER A 585 -13.35 -21.96 5.85
N GLN A 586 -13.38 -21.99 7.18
CA GLN A 586 -14.60 -22.24 7.96
C GLN A 586 -15.49 -20.97 8.09
N TYR A 587 -14.97 -19.80 7.75
CA TYR A 587 -15.65 -18.52 7.97
C TYR A 587 -16.00 -17.79 6.69
N THR A 588 -15.29 -18.04 5.59
CA THR A 588 -15.46 -17.33 4.33
C THR A 588 -15.09 -18.21 3.14
N ALA A 589 -15.49 -17.76 1.96
CA ALA A 589 -15.16 -18.35 0.67
C ALA A 589 -14.72 -17.27 -0.32
N LEU A 590 -14.18 -17.68 -1.47
CA LEU A 590 -13.77 -16.77 -2.53
C LEU A 590 -14.93 -15.86 -2.96
N GLY A 591 -14.62 -14.64 -3.31
CA GLY A 591 -15.58 -13.66 -3.77
C GLY A 591 -14.93 -12.59 -4.64
N GLY A 592 -15.73 -11.63 -5.05
CA GLY A 592 -15.31 -10.48 -5.85
C GLY A 592 -16.48 -9.52 -5.97
N GLN A 593 -16.78 -8.78 -4.90
CA GLN A 593 -17.94 -7.90 -4.86
C GLN A 593 -17.62 -6.55 -4.25
N LEU A 594 -18.09 -5.51 -4.92
CA LEU A 594 -18.22 -4.17 -4.34
C LEU A 594 -19.56 -4.09 -3.61
N THR A 595 -19.55 -3.64 -2.36
CA THR A 595 -20.74 -3.33 -1.59
C THR A 595 -20.71 -1.85 -1.22
N VAL A 596 -21.80 -1.15 -1.54
CA VAL A 596 -21.98 0.27 -1.28
C VAL A 596 -23.10 0.46 -0.26
N PHE A 597 -22.82 1.20 0.80
CA PHE A 597 -23.71 1.43 1.94
C PHE A 597 -24.12 2.89 2.01
N SER A 598 -25.32 3.14 2.51
CA SER A 598 -25.81 4.47 2.85
C SER A 598 -26.82 4.40 4.00
N LEU A 599 -27.14 5.54 4.60
CA LEU A 599 -28.27 5.65 5.50
C LEU A 599 -29.59 5.46 4.72
N PRO A 600 -30.67 4.99 5.36
CA PRO A 600 -31.99 4.95 4.74
C PRO A 600 -32.40 6.33 4.22
N SER A 601 -33.16 6.37 3.14
CA SER A 601 -33.82 7.61 2.73
C SER A 601 -34.84 7.99 3.81
N SER A 602 -34.87 9.25 4.23
CA SER A 602 -35.82 9.82 5.19
C SER A 602 -37.24 9.80 4.64
#